data_643f755dfe2bdaeb474440f61137cfd1
#
_entry.id   643f755dfe2bdaeb474440f61137cfd1
#
_cell.length_a   1.000
_cell.length_b   1.000
_cell.length_c   1.000
_cell.angle_alpha   90.00
_cell.angle_beta   90.00
_cell.angle_gamma   90.00
#
_symmetry.space_group_name_H-M   'P 1'
#
loop_
_entity.id
_entity.type
_entity.pdbx_description
1 polymer ?
#
loop_
_entity_poly.entity_id
_entity_poly.type
_entity_poly.pdbx_seq_one_letter_code
_entity_poly.pdbx_strand_id
1 'polypeptide(L)'
;MLERAIPEWLRHPPEGVGRTPTARAFAALSGVEALIRGMLLSVMPLALYAQLGDARMVSAVYLAVGITSLTFGLLVPWINRLVPRRWLYTLGATLYVLGCGFGTLGGPFMLPALLFCTLATVTCFVCLNAYVLDYIAKVELGRTETLRMFYSAFAWTAGPVSGVVLWQLWAPAPFLLGGVFALLLIAVFWWLRLGNGKLIARARAPAPNPLAFL
;
A
#
# COMPACT_ATOMS: atom_id res chain seq x y z
N MET A 1 12.90 18.21 38.76
CA MET A 1 13.95 17.17 38.45
C MET A 1 13.64 16.31 37.21
N LEU A 2 12.45 16.36 36.64
CA LEU A 2 12.08 15.58 35.42
C LEU A 2 12.42 16.25 34.07
N GLU A 3 12.76 17.56 34.08
CA GLU A 3 13.08 18.28 32.84
C GLU A 3 14.44 17.89 32.20
N ARG A 4 15.34 17.25 32.94
CA ARG A 4 16.65 16.83 32.39
C ARG A 4 16.62 15.51 31.62
N ALA A 5 15.50 14.78 31.64
CA ALA A 5 15.37 13.46 30.99
C ALA A 5 14.94 13.53 29.50
N ILE A 6 14.56 14.71 29.00
CA ILE A 6 14.14 14.86 27.60
C ILE A 6 15.37 15.25 26.77
N PRO A 7 15.83 14.40 25.85
CA PRO A 7 16.95 14.72 24.95
C PRO A 7 16.70 16.03 24.20
N GLU A 8 17.77 16.81 23.96
CA GLU A 8 17.71 18.15 23.39
C GLU A 8 17.10 18.19 21.98
N TRP A 9 17.29 17.10 21.21
CA TRP A 9 16.69 16.91 19.89
C TRP A 9 15.14 16.72 19.90
N LEU A 10 14.58 16.39 21.07
CA LEU A 10 13.12 16.35 21.29
C LEU A 10 12.55 17.73 21.65
N ARG A 11 13.39 18.62 22.20
CA ARG A 11 12.98 19.97 22.60
C ARG A 11 13.01 20.94 21.43
N HIS A 12 13.96 20.78 20.51
CA HIS A 12 14.14 21.64 19.35
C HIS A 12 14.26 20.75 18.10
N PRO A 13 13.17 20.53 17.34
CA PRO A 13 13.31 19.93 16.03
C PRO A 13 14.27 20.79 15.21
N PRO A 14 15.21 20.18 14.45
CA PRO A 14 16.19 20.93 13.68
C PRO A 14 15.47 21.92 12.76
N GLU A 15 15.76 23.20 12.94
CA GLU A 15 15.32 24.28 12.06
C GLU A 15 15.91 24.03 10.68
N GLY A 16 15.07 23.84 9.66
CA GLY A 16 15.54 23.65 8.29
C GLY A 16 14.99 22.45 7.55
N VAL A 17 14.03 21.73 8.13
CA VAL A 17 13.30 20.70 7.38
C VAL A 17 12.36 21.41 6.40
N GLY A 18 12.92 21.80 5.25
CA GLY A 18 12.16 22.37 4.15
C GLY A 18 11.02 21.42 3.77
N ARG A 19 9.81 21.92 3.82
CA ARG A 19 8.53 21.37 3.35
C ARG A 19 8.54 19.84 3.22
N THR A 20 8.63 19.17 4.34
CA THR A 20 8.33 17.73 4.41
C THR A 20 6.92 17.52 3.84
N PRO A 21 6.69 16.47 3.04
CA PRO A 21 5.35 16.13 2.61
C PRO A 21 4.45 16.08 3.86
N THR A 22 3.40 16.87 3.87
CA THR A 22 2.58 17.01 5.06
C THR A 22 1.97 15.66 5.44
N ALA A 23 1.76 15.42 6.74
CA ALA A 23 1.08 14.21 7.23
C ALA A 23 -0.23 13.93 6.47
N ARG A 24 -0.90 14.98 5.99
CA ARG A 24 -2.09 14.89 5.13
C ARG A 24 -1.84 14.22 3.80
N ALA A 25 -0.68 14.44 3.17
CA ALA A 25 -0.34 13.82 1.90
C ALA A 25 -0.15 12.31 2.05
N PHE A 26 0.54 11.87 3.12
CA PHE A 26 0.67 10.45 3.43
C PHE A 26 -0.67 9.82 3.82
N ALA A 27 -1.52 10.54 4.56
CA ALA A 27 -2.85 10.08 4.90
C ALA A 27 -3.73 9.91 3.65
N ALA A 28 -3.68 10.86 2.71
CA ALA A 28 -4.41 10.77 1.45
C ALA A 28 -3.94 9.58 0.61
N LEU A 29 -2.62 9.39 0.45
CA LEU A 29 -2.07 8.21 -0.25
C LEU A 29 -2.52 6.90 0.40
N SER A 30 -2.46 6.82 1.74
CA SER A 30 -2.94 5.64 2.49
C SER A 30 -4.44 5.41 2.31
N GLY A 31 -5.24 6.49 2.27
CA GLY A 31 -6.69 6.42 2.06
C GLY A 31 -7.05 5.92 0.66
N VAL A 32 -6.39 6.44 -0.38
CA VAL A 32 -6.60 5.99 -1.77
C VAL A 32 -6.21 4.52 -1.92
N GLU A 33 -5.06 4.12 -1.39
CA GLU A 33 -4.61 2.72 -1.41
C GLU A 33 -5.59 1.80 -0.65
N ALA A 34 -6.05 2.23 0.53
CA ALA A 34 -7.02 1.49 1.31
C ALA A 34 -8.38 1.37 0.60
N LEU A 35 -8.79 2.38 -0.19
CA LEU A 35 -10.02 2.35 -0.97
C LEU A 35 -9.95 1.32 -2.10
N ILE A 36 -8.84 1.29 -2.85
CA ILE A 36 -8.59 0.24 -3.87
C ILE A 36 -8.71 -1.13 -3.22
N ARG A 37 -8.00 -1.34 -2.14
CA ARG A 37 -7.93 -2.62 -1.43
C ARG A 37 -9.28 -3.02 -0.84
N GLY A 38 -9.97 -2.10 -0.18
CA GLY A 38 -11.30 -2.34 0.41
C GLY A 38 -12.34 -2.72 -0.64
N MET A 39 -12.35 -2.04 -1.79
CA MET A 39 -13.24 -2.32 -2.91
C MET A 39 -12.95 -3.70 -3.53
N LEU A 40 -11.68 -4.00 -3.80
CA LEU A 40 -11.29 -5.27 -4.41
C LEU A 40 -11.44 -6.46 -3.46
N LEU A 41 -11.31 -6.26 -2.14
CA LEU A 41 -11.45 -7.30 -1.13
C LEU A 41 -12.81 -8.00 -1.19
N SER A 42 -13.88 -7.25 -1.45
CA SER A 42 -15.24 -7.80 -1.55
C SER A 42 -15.56 -8.35 -2.94
N VAL A 43 -15.02 -7.73 -4.00
CA VAL A 43 -15.34 -8.10 -5.38
C VAL A 43 -14.54 -9.31 -5.86
N MET A 44 -13.27 -9.43 -5.49
CA MET A 44 -12.41 -10.54 -5.94
C MET A 44 -12.94 -11.92 -5.59
N PRO A 45 -13.41 -12.21 -4.34
CA PRO A 45 -14.00 -13.51 -4.02
C PRO A 45 -15.25 -13.79 -4.84
N LEU A 46 -16.10 -12.77 -5.06
CA LEU A 46 -17.33 -12.91 -5.87
C LEU A 46 -16.99 -13.25 -7.32
N ALA A 47 -16.04 -12.55 -7.91
CA ALA A 47 -15.60 -12.77 -9.28
C ALA A 47 -14.96 -14.15 -9.47
N LEU A 48 -14.11 -14.57 -8.52
CA LEU A 48 -13.53 -15.91 -8.54
C LEU A 48 -14.58 -17.01 -8.34
N TYR A 49 -15.52 -16.80 -7.44
CA TYR A 49 -16.61 -17.76 -7.24
C TYR A 49 -17.49 -17.88 -8.48
N ALA A 50 -17.80 -16.77 -9.14
CA ALA A 50 -18.55 -16.80 -10.39
C ALA A 50 -17.84 -17.58 -11.51
N GLN A 51 -16.50 -17.63 -11.48
CA GLN A 51 -15.69 -18.38 -12.44
C GLN A 51 -15.52 -19.85 -12.07
N LEU A 52 -15.18 -20.13 -10.80
CA LEU A 52 -14.79 -21.49 -10.35
C LEU A 52 -15.98 -22.34 -9.91
N GLY A 53 -17.09 -21.71 -9.50
CA GLY A 53 -18.31 -22.37 -9.04
C GLY A 53 -18.17 -23.13 -7.71
N ASP A 54 -16.99 -23.17 -7.11
CA ASP A 54 -16.70 -23.92 -5.88
C ASP A 54 -15.93 -23.05 -4.86
N ALA A 55 -16.52 -22.90 -3.68
CA ALA A 55 -15.93 -22.12 -2.58
C ALA A 55 -14.62 -22.72 -2.06
N ARG A 56 -14.43 -24.05 -2.15
CA ARG A 56 -13.17 -24.70 -1.75
C ARG A 56 -12.04 -24.31 -2.67
N MET A 57 -12.31 -24.29 -3.98
CA MET A 57 -11.31 -23.85 -4.98
C MET A 57 -10.94 -22.38 -4.79
N VAL A 58 -11.92 -21.52 -4.53
CA VAL A 58 -11.66 -20.10 -4.21
C VAL A 58 -10.74 -19.99 -2.99
N SER A 59 -11.05 -20.72 -1.91
CA SER A 59 -10.22 -20.71 -0.70
C SER A 59 -8.80 -21.23 -0.95
N ALA A 60 -8.64 -22.28 -1.74
CA ALA A 60 -7.33 -22.83 -2.11
C ALA A 60 -6.50 -21.82 -2.93
N VAL A 61 -7.13 -21.09 -3.85
CA VAL A 61 -6.49 -20.02 -4.63
C VAL A 61 -6.03 -18.90 -3.71
N TYR A 62 -6.90 -18.45 -2.79
CA TYR A 62 -6.52 -17.41 -1.82
C TYR A 62 -5.37 -17.85 -0.91
N LEU A 63 -5.35 -19.10 -0.48
CA LEU A 63 -4.24 -19.66 0.30
C LEU A 63 -2.92 -19.63 -0.50
N ALA A 64 -2.94 -20.10 -1.75
CA ALA A 64 -1.75 -20.12 -2.62
C ALA A 64 -1.22 -18.70 -2.89
N VAL A 65 -2.12 -17.78 -3.25
CA VAL A 65 -1.76 -16.36 -3.46
C VAL A 65 -1.30 -15.71 -2.16
N GLY A 66 -1.91 -16.04 -1.02
CA GLY A 66 -1.52 -15.55 0.30
C GLY A 66 -0.09 -15.98 0.67
N ILE A 67 0.27 -17.25 0.49
CA ILE A 67 1.63 -17.75 0.71
C ILE A 67 2.62 -17.06 -0.21
N THR A 68 2.28 -16.92 -1.49
CA THR A 68 3.13 -16.23 -2.48
C THR A 68 3.36 -14.78 -2.08
N SER A 69 2.31 -14.07 -1.66
CA SER A 69 2.40 -12.67 -1.27
C SER A 69 3.17 -12.47 0.03
N LEU A 70 3.02 -13.37 0.99
CA LEU A 70 3.80 -13.37 2.23
C LEU A 70 5.29 -13.54 1.94
N THR A 71 5.64 -14.54 1.13
CA THR A 71 7.02 -14.78 0.70
C THR A 71 7.60 -13.56 -0.02
N PHE A 72 6.82 -12.98 -0.94
CA PHE A 72 7.21 -11.77 -1.65
C PHE A 72 7.39 -10.58 -0.68
N GLY A 73 6.49 -10.42 0.27
CA GLY A 73 6.56 -9.37 1.29
C GLY A 73 7.84 -9.41 2.13
N LEU A 74 8.32 -10.61 2.46
CA LEU A 74 9.60 -10.80 3.15
C LEU A 74 10.79 -10.42 2.25
N LEU A 75 10.65 -10.52 0.93
CA LEU A 75 11.70 -10.14 -0.03
C LEU A 75 11.71 -8.64 -0.33
N VAL A 76 10.60 -7.92 -0.14
CA VAL A 76 10.50 -6.47 -0.45
C VAL A 76 11.60 -5.65 0.23
N PRO A 77 11.94 -5.80 1.53
CA PRO A 77 13.03 -5.06 2.16
C PRO A 77 14.40 -5.37 1.55
N TRP A 78 14.59 -6.60 1.08
CA TRP A 78 15.83 -7.00 0.40
C TRP A 78 15.92 -6.40 -1.01
N ILE A 79 14.83 -6.43 -1.78
CA ILE A 79 14.72 -5.80 -3.10
C ILE A 79 14.96 -4.29 -2.98
N ASN A 80 14.46 -3.66 -1.91
CA ASN A 80 14.64 -2.23 -1.64
C ASN A 80 16.11 -1.81 -1.43
N ARG A 81 17.03 -2.76 -1.21
CA ARG A 81 18.48 -2.49 -1.19
C ARG A 81 19.06 -2.35 -2.60
N LEU A 82 18.49 -3.08 -3.56
CA LEU A 82 18.95 -3.12 -4.96
C LEU A 82 18.29 -2.04 -5.79
N VAL A 83 17.00 -1.77 -5.53
CA VAL A 83 16.18 -0.82 -6.29
C VAL A 83 15.81 0.36 -5.39
N PRO A 84 15.96 1.62 -5.87
CA PRO A 84 15.49 2.79 -5.14
C PRO A 84 14.00 2.66 -4.78
N ARG A 85 13.64 2.95 -3.53
CA ARG A 85 12.28 2.79 -2.99
C ARG A 85 11.18 3.43 -3.84
N ARG A 86 11.49 4.57 -4.50
CA ARG A 86 10.58 5.24 -5.42
C ARG A 86 10.12 4.34 -6.57
N TRP A 87 11.04 3.58 -7.15
CA TRP A 87 10.73 2.66 -8.25
C TRP A 87 9.97 1.43 -7.75
N LEU A 88 10.29 0.97 -6.55
CA LEU A 88 9.60 -0.16 -5.92
C LEU A 88 8.13 0.21 -5.58
N TYR A 89 7.89 1.42 -5.08
CA TYR A 89 6.52 1.93 -4.88
C TYR A 89 5.77 2.07 -6.20
N THR A 90 6.43 2.64 -7.22
CA THR A 90 5.85 2.76 -8.57
C THR A 90 5.54 1.39 -9.16
N LEU A 91 6.43 0.40 -8.99
CA LEU A 91 6.17 -0.99 -9.39
C LEU A 91 4.92 -1.55 -8.70
N GLY A 92 4.80 -1.37 -7.38
CA GLY A 92 3.61 -1.78 -6.63
C GLY A 92 2.32 -1.16 -7.19
N ALA A 93 2.32 0.16 -7.42
CA ALA A 93 1.16 0.84 -8.01
C ALA A 93 0.88 0.40 -9.46
N THR A 94 1.92 0.10 -10.25
CA THR A 94 1.76 -0.47 -11.60
C THR A 94 1.17 -1.89 -11.56
N LEU A 95 1.56 -2.70 -10.57
CA LEU A 95 0.93 -4.02 -10.36
C LEU A 95 -0.56 -3.89 -10.04
N TYR A 96 -1.01 -2.85 -9.32
CA TYR A 96 -2.45 -2.57 -9.16
C TYR A 96 -3.11 -2.27 -10.49
N VAL A 97 -2.51 -1.44 -11.34
CA VAL A 97 -3.05 -1.12 -12.68
C VAL A 97 -3.18 -2.39 -13.52
N LEU A 98 -2.15 -3.23 -13.54
CA LEU A 98 -2.17 -4.50 -14.28
C LEU A 98 -3.19 -5.48 -13.70
N GLY A 99 -3.24 -5.63 -12.38
CA GLY A 99 -4.20 -6.50 -11.70
C GLY A 99 -5.64 -6.06 -11.96
N CYS A 100 -5.92 -4.77 -11.90
CA CYS A 100 -7.22 -4.22 -12.27
C CYS A 100 -7.51 -4.41 -13.76
N GLY A 101 -6.52 -4.22 -14.64
CA GLY A 101 -6.65 -4.49 -16.07
C GLY A 101 -7.04 -5.94 -16.35
N PHE A 102 -6.39 -6.91 -15.72
CA PHE A 102 -6.80 -8.31 -15.83
C PHE A 102 -8.19 -8.56 -15.25
N GLY A 103 -8.53 -7.90 -14.14
CA GLY A 103 -9.86 -7.99 -13.53
C GLY A 103 -11.00 -7.53 -14.47
N THR A 104 -10.73 -6.51 -15.31
CA THR A 104 -11.74 -6.05 -16.30
C THR A 104 -11.99 -7.07 -17.41
N LEU A 105 -11.00 -7.88 -17.75
CA LEU A 105 -11.14 -8.93 -18.76
C LEU A 105 -11.97 -10.12 -18.24
N GLY A 106 -11.97 -10.34 -16.92
CA GLY A 106 -12.75 -11.42 -16.31
C GLY A 106 -12.26 -12.82 -16.68
N GLY A 107 -13.08 -13.84 -16.38
CA GLY A 107 -12.79 -15.22 -16.75
C GLY A 107 -11.42 -15.71 -16.23
N PRO A 108 -10.59 -16.38 -17.06
CA PRO A 108 -9.31 -16.95 -16.63
C PRO A 108 -8.30 -15.90 -16.13
N PHE A 109 -8.53 -14.62 -16.44
CA PHE A 109 -7.66 -13.53 -16.01
C PHE A 109 -7.88 -13.10 -14.56
N MET A 110 -8.90 -13.63 -13.87
CA MET A 110 -9.15 -13.37 -12.45
C MET A 110 -8.04 -13.89 -11.53
N LEU A 111 -7.41 -15.00 -11.86
CA LEU A 111 -6.27 -15.53 -11.10
C LEU A 111 -5.06 -14.58 -11.11
N PRO A 112 -4.55 -14.17 -12.29
CA PRO A 112 -3.49 -13.17 -12.32
C PRO A 112 -3.92 -11.81 -11.76
N ALA A 113 -5.20 -11.41 -11.91
CA ALA A 113 -5.72 -10.20 -11.29
C ALA A 113 -5.55 -10.23 -9.77
N LEU A 114 -5.99 -11.31 -9.10
CA LEU A 114 -5.82 -11.49 -7.67
C LEU A 114 -4.35 -11.46 -7.27
N LEU A 115 -3.49 -12.18 -7.98
CA LEU A 115 -2.06 -12.25 -7.68
C LEU A 115 -1.42 -10.86 -7.76
N PHE A 116 -1.62 -10.12 -8.87
CA PHE A 116 -1.02 -8.80 -9.04
C PHE A 116 -1.55 -7.78 -8.05
N CYS A 117 -2.86 -7.76 -7.76
CA CYS A 117 -3.43 -6.88 -6.75
C CYS A 117 -2.89 -7.17 -5.35
N THR A 118 -2.69 -8.45 -5.01
CA THR A 118 -2.16 -8.84 -3.70
C THR A 118 -0.68 -8.47 -3.55
N LEU A 119 0.14 -8.72 -4.57
CA LEU A 119 1.54 -8.30 -4.60
C LEU A 119 1.67 -6.77 -4.57
N ALA A 120 0.80 -6.05 -5.27
CA ALA A 120 0.71 -4.60 -5.26
C ALA A 120 0.44 -4.07 -3.85
N THR A 121 -0.56 -4.65 -3.16
CA THR A 121 -0.91 -4.32 -1.77
C THR A 121 0.30 -4.40 -0.86
N VAL A 122 1.00 -5.54 -0.86
CA VAL A 122 2.16 -5.77 0.00
C VAL A 122 3.28 -4.78 -0.32
N THR A 123 3.58 -4.58 -1.60
CA THR A 123 4.65 -3.68 -2.03
C THR A 123 4.37 -2.22 -1.65
N CYS A 124 3.17 -1.73 -1.97
CA CYS A 124 2.77 -0.35 -1.65
C CYS A 124 2.74 -0.13 -0.13
N PHE A 125 2.18 -1.08 0.64
CA PHE A 125 2.09 -0.99 2.09
C PHE A 125 3.48 -0.92 2.74
N VAL A 126 4.40 -1.82 2.39
CA VAL A 126 5.77 -1.83 2.93
C VAL A 126 6.51 -0.55 2.57
N CYS A 127 6.45 -0.13 1.29
CA CYS A 127 7.12 1.08 0.84
C CYS A 127 6.55 2.34 1.49
N LEU A 128 5.22 2.46 1.60
CA LEU A 128 4.57 3.64 2.17
C LEU A 128 4.89 3.78 3.67
N ASN A 129 4.85 2.67 4.43
CA ASN A 129 5.25 2.69 5.84
C ASN A 129 6.71 3.09 6.02
N ALA A 130 7.59 2.60 5.16
CA ALA A 130 8.99 2.99 5.20
C ALA A 130 9.18 4.49 4.84
N TYR A 131 8.40 5.04 3.92
CA TYR A 131 8.40 6.48 3.65
C TYR A 131 7.92 7.30 4.84
N VAL A 132 6.84 6.89 5.50
CA VAL A 132 6.33 7.57 6.70
C VAL A 132 7.41 7.64 7.78
N LEU A 133 8.11 6.53 8.03
CA LEU A 133 9.20 6.48 9.03
C LEU A 133 10.39 7.35 8.66
N ASP A 134 10.66 7.55 7.36
CA ASP A 134 11.79 8.35 6.89
C ASP A 134 11.49 9.86 6.85
N TYR A 135 10.22 10.23 6.57
CA TYR A 135 9.84 11.63 6.30
C TYR A 135 9.10 12.30 7.47
N ILE A 136 8.54 11.54 8.40
CA ILE A 136 7.81 12.08 9.53
C ILE A 136 8.68 12.06 10.78
N ALA A 137 8.78 13.21 11.45
CA ALA A 137 9.48 13.30 12.71
C ALA A 137 8.84 12.38 13.75
N LYS A 138 9.66 11.71 14.58
CA LYS A 138 9.19 10.74 15.60
C LYS A 138 8.11 11.33 16.52
N VAL A 139 8.20 12.63 16.81
CA VAL A 139 7.23 13.35 17.65
C VAL A 139 5.85 13.48 16.98
N GLU A 140 5.82 13.57 15.63
CA GLU A 140 4.59 13.72 14.85
C GLU A 140 4.04 12.38 14.35
N LEU A 141 4.76 11.28 14.59
CA LEU A 141 4.40 9.97 14.06
C LEU A 141 3.02 9.52 14.55
N GLY A 142 2.73 9.69 15.84
CA GLY A 142 1.43 9.32 16.41
C GLY A 142 0.26 10.07 15.77
N ARG A 143 0.41 11.39 15.57
CA ARG A 143 -0.61 12.21 14.89
C ARG A 143 -0.81 11.79 13.43
N THR A 144 0.29 11.51 12.74
CA THR A 144 0.27 11.07 11.34
C THR A 144 -0.42 9.71 11.21
N GLU A 145 -0.10 8.76 12.09
CA GLU A 145 -0.73 7.44 12.10
C GLU A 145 -2.24 7.53 12.42
N THR A 146 -2.64 8.35 13.38
CA THR A 146 -4.06 8.58 13.66
C THR A 146 -4.79 9.11 12.43
N LEU A 147 -4.20 10.07 11.71
CA LEU A 147 -4.79 10.63 10.50
C LEU A 147 -4.86 9.59 9.36
N ARG A 148 -3.82 8.80 9.18
CA ARG A 148 -3.80 7.69 8.21
C ARG A 148 -4.86 6.65 8.52
N MET A 149 -5.00 6.27 9.80
CA MET A 149 -6.03 5.33 10.25
C MET A 149 -7.45 5.88 10.00
N PHE A 150 -7.68 7.16 10.23
CA PHE A 150 -8.97 7.79 9.96
C PHE A 150 -9.34 7.70 8.47
N TYR A 151 -8.43 8.09 7.56
CA TYR A 151 -8.66 8.00 6.11
C TYR A 151 -8.84 6.54 5.65
N SER A 152 -8.04 5.63 6.22
CA SER A 152 -8.14 4.20 5.91
C SER A 152 -9.43 3.59 6.44
N ALA A 153 -9.89 3.96 7.64
CA ALA A 153 -11.14 3.46 8.20
C ALA A 153 -12.35 3.85 7.34
N PHE A 154 -12.39 5.11 6.86
CA PHE A 154 -13.39 5.53 5.89
C PHE A 154 -13.36 4.69 4.61
N ALA A 155 -12.17 4.48 4.07
CA ALA A 155 -11.97 3.68 2.87
C ALA A 155 -12.37 2.20 3.07
N TRP A 156 -12.08 1.62 4.24
CA TRP A 156 -12.48 0.25 4.60
C TRP A 156 -13.99 0.10 4.82
N THR A 157 -14.68 1.17 5.19
CA THR A 157 -16.14 1.16 5.30
C THR A 157 -16.81 1.36 3.95
N ALA A 158 -16.38 2.36 3.18
CA ALA A 158 -16.98 2.70 1.89
C ALA A 158 -16.55 1.74 0.76
N GLY A 159 -15.33 1.23 0.80
CA GLY A 159 -14.73 0.39 -0.25
C GLY A 159 -15.54 -0.87 -0.55
N PRO A 160 -15.79 -1.75 0.42
CA PRO A 160 -16.55 -2.98 0.20
C PRO A 160 -17.95 -2.74 -0.35
N VAL A 161 -18.65 -1.75 0.21
CA VAL A 161 -20.01 -1.40 -0.23
C VAL A 161 -19.99 -0.90 -1.67
N SER A 162 -19.12 0.09 -1.98
CA SER A 162 -19.00 0.61 -3.34
C SER A 162 -18.57 -0.46 -4.34
N GLY A 163 -17.65 -1.36 -3.94
CA GLY A 163 -17.20 -2.47 -4.77
C GLY A 163 -18.35 -3.38 -5.18
N VAL A 164 -19.17 -3.83 -4.22
CA VAL A 164 -20.31 -4.72 -4.49
C VAL A 164 -21.38 -4.02 -5.33
N VAL A 165 -21.72 -2.78 -5.01
CA VAL A 165 -22.71 -2.00 -5.80
C VAL A 165 -22.25 -1.83 -7.23
N LEU A 166 -21.00 -1.45 -7.46
CA LEU A 166 -20.44 -1.32 -8.81
C LEU A 166 -20.40 -2.65 -9.55
N TRP A 167 -20.07 -3.75 -8.86
CA TRP A 167 -20.09 -5.09 -9.45
C TRP A 167 -21.49 -5.50 -9.91
N GLN A 168 -22.52 -5.17 -9.13
CA GLN A 168 -23.92 -5.47 -9.49
C GLN A 168 -24.40 -4.64 -10.66
N LEU A 169 -23.93 -3.40 -10.80
CA LEU A 169 -24.28 -2.53 -11.92
C LEU A 169 -23.56 -2.97 -13.21
N TRP A 170 -22.28 -3.26 -13.11
CA TRP A 170 -21.45 -3.68 -14.22
C TRP A 170 -20.17 -4.35 -13.70
N ALA A 171 -20.02 -5.64 -13.98
CA ALA A 171 -18.95 -6.46 -13.41
C ALA A 171 -17.51 -5.91 -13.57
N PRO A 172 -17.11 -5.26 -14.69
CA PRO A 172 -15.80 -4.62 -14.82
C PRO A 172 -15.64 -3.31 -14.05
N ALA A 173 -16.73 -2.64 -13.64
CA ALA A 173 -16.70 -1.30 -13.07
C ALA A 173 -15.78 -1.15 -11.84
N PRO A 174 -15.80 -2.03 -10.83
CA PRO A 174 -14.93 -1.90 -9.66
C PRO A 174 -13.44 -2.04 -10.03
N PHE A 175 -13.11 -2.85 -11.03
CA PHE A 175 -11.74 -2.99 -11.51
C PHE A 175 -11.28 -1.76 -12.28
N LEU A 176 -12.12 -1.19 -13.15
CA LEU A 176 -11.81 0.06 -13.84
C LEU A 176 -11.58 1.20 -12.86
N LEU A 177 -12.47 1.36 -11.88
CA LEU A 177 -12.32 2.39 -10.85
C LEU A 177 -11.07 2.16 -10.00
N GLY A 178 -10.77 0.91 -9.63
CA GLY A 178 -9.54 0.54 -8.95
C GLY A 178 -8.29 0.89 -9.76
N GLY A 179 -8.31 0.66 -11.07
CA GLY A 179 -7.25 1.03 -12.00
C GLY A 179 -7.05 2.55 -12.09
N VAL A 180 -8.14 3.33 -12.14
CA VAL A 180 -8.09 4.80 -12.11
C VAL A 180 -7.48 5.29 -10.80
N PHE A 181 -7.88 4.75 -9.64
CA PHE A 181 -7.27 5.10 -8.36
C PHE A 181 -5.80 4.68 -8.28
N ALA A 182 -5.41 3.56 -8.89
CA ALA A 182 -4.01 3.15 -8.94
C ALA A 182 -3.16 4.11 -9.80
N LEU A 183 -3.70 4.60 -10.92
CA LEU A 183 -3.05 5.65 -11.72
C LEU A 183 -2.95 6.97 -10.94
N LEU A 184 -4.02 7.34 -10.23
CA LEU A 184 -4.02 8.51 -9.36
C LEU A 184 -2.95 8.36 -8.25
N LEU A 185 -2.79 7.18 -7.68
CA LEU A 185 -1.76 6.88 -6.68
C LEU A 185 -0.36 7.15 -7.23
N ILE A 186 -0.06 6.71 -8.47
CA ILE A 186 1.20 6.99 -9.16
C ILE A 186 1.36 8.49 -9.38
N ALA A 187 0.35 9.15 -9.93
CA ALA A 187 0.38 10.57 -10.25
C ALA A 187 0.64 11.43 -9.00
N VAL A 188 -0.11 11.18 -7.91
CA VAL A 188 0.04 11.91 -6.64
C VAL A 188 1.41 11.64 -6.02
N PHE A 189 1.89 10.37 -6.04
CA PHE A 189 3.21 10.03 -5.52
C PHE A 189 4.32 10.81 -6.22
N TRP A 190 4.31 10.87 -7.54
CA TRP A 190 5.31 11.60 -8.32
C TRP A 190 5.13 13.11 -8.22
N TRP A 191 3.88 13.61 -8.13
CA TRP A 191 3.62 15.04 -7.93
C TRP A 191 4.16 15.54 -6.59
N LEU A 192 3.97 14.77 -5.53
CA LEU A 192 4.52 15.07 -4.20
C LEU A 192 6.06 14.96 -4.15
N ARG A 193 6.69 14.51 -5.23
CA ARG A 193 8.14 14.30 -5.33
C ARG A 193 8.72 13.45 -4.19
N LEU A 194 7.93 12.53 -3.64
CA LEU A 194 8.38 11.60 -2.59
C LEU A 194 9.56 10.73 -3.03
N GLY A 195 9.86 10.72 -4.34
CA GLY A 195 10.99 10.01 -4.90
C GLY A 195 12.29 10.81 -5.01
N ASN A 196 12.30 12.11 -4.70
CA ASN A 196 13.50 12.95 -4.84
C ASN A 196 14.40 12.79 -3.61
N GLY A 197 15.16 11.69 -3.57
CA GLY A 197 16.06 11.29 -2.48
C GLY A 197 17.25 12.22 -2.21
N LYS A 198 17.16 13.52 -2.55
CA LYS A 198 18.20 14.51 -2.21
C LYS A 198 18.19 14.96 -0.73
N LEU A 199 17.14 14.61 0.03
CA LEU A 199 16.99 15.04 1.43
C LEU A 199 17.14 13.92 2.46
N ILE A 200 17.35 12.66 2.04
CA ILE A 200 17.49 11.55 2.97
C ILE A 200 18.85 10.91 2.76
N ALA A 201 19.72 11.08 3.76
CA ALA A 201 20.84 10.17 3.94
C ALA A 201 20.25 8.76 4.11
N ARG A 202 20.67 7.80 3.25
CA ARG A 202 20.30 6.39 3.40
C ARG A 202 20.53 5.99 4.85
N ALA A 203 19.48 5.63 5.56
CA ALA A 203 19.63 5.02 6.87
C ALA A 203 20.49 3.76 6.68
N ARG A 204 21.74 3.84 7.13
CA ARG A 204 22.73 2.74 7.07
C ARG A 204 22.47 1.68 8.16
N ALA A 205 21.24 1.46 8.56
CA ALA A 205 20.94 0.35 9.44
C ALA A 205 21.05 -0.95 8.62
N PRO A 206 21.85 -1.93 9.05
CA PRO A 206 21.83 -3.25 8.46
C PRO A 206 20.39 -3.79 8.55
N ALA A 207 19.88 -4.37 7.47
CA ALA A 207 18.57 -4.98 7.54
C ALA A 207 18.59 -6.06 8.60
N PRO A 208 17.59 -6.14 9.48
CA PRO A 208 17.48 -7.20 10.43
C PRO A 208 17.50 -8.53 9.66
N ASN A 209 18.39 -9.42 10.06
CA ASN A 209 18.40 -10.77 9.54
C ASN A 209 17.16 -11.48 10.12
N PRO A 210 16.16 -11.88 9.31
CA PRO A 210 14.95 -12.50 9.83
C PRO A 210 15.26 -13.80 10.60
N LEU A 211 16.39 -14.45 10.30
CA LEU A 211 16.86 -15.64 10.99
C LEU A 211 17.51 -15.35 12.36
N ALA A 212 17.77 -14.10 12.71
CA ALA A 212 18.31 -13.72 14.02
C ALA A 212 17.24 -13.72 15.13
N PHE A 213 15.96 -13.89 14.79
CA PHE A 213 14.82 -13.92 15.70
C PHE A 213 14.22 -15.33 15.86
N LEU A 214 14.82 -16.34 15.23
CA LEU A 214 14.55 -17.76 15.43
C LEU A 214 15.61 -18.39 16.34
#